data_a698a81a90edd38e947932a1182d1896
#
_entry.id   a698a81a90edd38e947932a1182d1896
#
_cell.length_a   1.000
_cell.length_b   1.000
_cell.length_c   1.000
_cell.angle_alpha   90.00
_cell.angle_beta   90.00
_cell.angle_gamma   90.00
#
_symmetry.space_group_name_H-M   'P 1'
#
loop_
_entity.id
_entity.type
_entity.pdbx_description
1 polymer ?
#
loop_
_entity_poly.entity_id
_entity_poly.type
_entity_poly.pdbx_seq_one_letter_code
_entity_poly.pdbx_strand_id
1 'polypeptide(L)'
;MTKEEVLKNLAKTKTEKQTSELKVFTVVRKLLGYTVQATEKSPKKYKATFVDKLRNLIISANGNLIRANLCRTDDEKRRLERKNYQIQAYGDLKELESLSFLSLECKCILPKQYEQISILLSEALILLAGWMRSDANRVKE
;
A
#
# COMPACT_ATOMS: atom_id res chain seq x y z
N MET A 1 2.29 31.10 7.42
CA MET A 1 2.90 29.88 6.85
C MET A 1 1.95 29.27 5.84
N THR A 2 2.44 29.02 4.63
CA THR A 2 1.61 28.42 3.58
C THR A 2 1.44 26.93 3.83
N LYS A 3 0.42 26.34 3.23
CA LYS A 3 0.18 24.90 3.30
C LYS A 3 1.39 24.09 2.79
N GLU A 4 2.04 24.61 1.75
CA GLU A 4 3.23 23.98 1.17
C GLU A 4 4.42 24.03 2.13
N GLU A 5 4.61 25.12 2.84
CA GLU A 5 5.67 25.26 3.83
C GLU A 5 5.45 24.33 5.02
N VAL A 6 4.20 24.20 5.47
CA VAL A 6 3.83 23.26 6.53
C VAL A 6 4.14 21.84 6.11
N LEU A 7 3.78 21.48 4.89
CA LEU A 7 4.05 20.14 4.34
C LEU A 7 5.55 19.87 4.21
N LYS A 8 6.33 20.87 3.76
CA LYS A 8 7.79 20.75 3.68
C LYS A 8 8.43 20.57 5.04
N ASN A 9 7.96 21.35 6.05
CA ASN A 9 8.48 21.26 7.40
C ASN A 9 8.15 19.91 8.03
N LEU A 10 6.94 19.41 7.82
CA LEU A 10 6.56 18.07 8.26
C LEU A 10 7.41 17.00 7.59
N ALA A 11 7.67 17.14 6.29
CA ALA A 11 8.51 16.22 5.54
C ALA A 11 9.95 16.23 6.08
N LYS A 12 10.51 17.39 6.37
CA LYS A 12 11.86 17.52 6.94
C LYS A 12 11.97 16.89 8.32
N THR A 13 10.99 17.16 9.18
CA THR A 13 10.97 16.61 10.54
C THR A 13 10.84 15.08 10.50
N LYS A 14 10.07 14.57 9.56
CA LYS A 14 9.87 13.12 9.38
C LYS A 14 11.00 12.45 8.63
N THR A 15 11.76 13.19 7.79
CA THR A 15 12.85 12.62 6.99
C THR A 15 13.97 12.07 7.88
N GLU A 16 14.23 12.71 9.01
CA GLU A 16 15.22 12.25 9.97
C GLU A 16 14.81 10.96 10.66
N LYS A 17 13.50 10.69 10.71
CA LYS A 17 12.91 9.48 11.31
C LYS A 17 12.19 8.64 10.27
N GLN A 18 12.57 8.80 8.98
CA GLN A 18 11.87 8.06 7.92
C GLN A 18 12.06 6.57 8.10
N THR A 19 11.05 6.00 8.69
CA THR A 19 10.93 4.58 8.85
C THR A 19 10.25 4.02 7.61
N SER A 20 10.41 2.74 7.38
CA SER A 20 9.77 2.04 6.26
C SER A 20 8.25 2.22 6.28
N GLU A 21 7.65 2.44 7.45
CA GLU A 21 6.21 2.64 7.59
C GLU A 21 5.71 3.90 6.86
N LEU A 22 6.46 5.02 6.93
CA LEU A 22 6.07 6.26 6.24
C LEU A 22 6.22 6.12 4.73
N LYS A 23 7.24 5.41 4.29
CA LYS A 23 7.49 5.16 2.87
C LYS A 23 6.41 4.29 2.25
N VAL A 24 5.92 3.28 2.99
CA VAL A 24 4.88 2.38 2.47
C VAL A 24 3.59 3.15 2.19
N PHE A 25 3.21 4.11 3.05
CA PHE A 25 2.02 4.95 2.81
C PHE A 25 2.14 5.74 1.52
N THR A 26 3.33 6.31 1.27
CA THR A 26 3.58 7.09 0.06
C THR A 26 3.47 6.20 -1.19
N VAL A 27 4.05 5.02 -1.15
CA VAL A 27 4.03 4.09 -2.30
C VAL A 27 2.63 3.57 -2.57
N VAL A 28 1.89 3.21 -1.52
CA VAL A 28 0.50 2.73 -1.66
C VAL A 28 -0.38 3.82 -2.27
N ARG A 29 -0.17 5.08 -1.90
CA ARG A 29 -0.89 6.21 -2.47
C ARG A 29 -0.59 6.37 -3.96
N LYS A 30 0.68 6.26 -4.34
CA LYS A 30 1.10 6.31 -5.74
C LYS A 30 0.51 5.13 -6.53
N LEU A 31 0.49 3.95 -5.92
CA LEU A 31 -0.08 2.75 -6.52
C LEU A 31 -1.57 2.95 -6.83
N LEU A 32 -2.32 3.49 -5.87
CA LEU A 32 -3.74 3.77 -6.08
C LEU A 32 -3.95 4.79 -7.20
N GLY A 33 -3.23 5.92 -7.14
CA GLY A 33 -3.35 6.97 -8.14
C GLY A 33 -3.05 6.47 -9.55
N TYR A 34 -1.98 5.70 -9.68
CA TYR A 34 -1.61 5.12 -10.97
C TYR A 34 -2.66 4.10 -11.45
N THR A 35 -3.11 3.21 -10.56
CA THR A 35 -4.09 2.17 -10.91
C THR A 35 -5.41 2.79 -11.35
N VAL A 36 -5.88 3.84 -10.66
CA VAL A 36 -7.09 4.56 -11.05
C VAL A 36 -6.92 5.16 -12.44
N GLN A 37 -5.81 5.84 -12.70
CA GLN A 37 -5.52 6.45 -13.99
C GLN A 37 -5.43 5.38 -15.09
N ALA A 38 -4.71 4.31 -14.84
CA ALA A 38 -4.51 3.23 -15.82
C ALA A 38 -5.81 2.52 -16.19
N THR A 39 -6.75 2.44 -15.26
CA THR A 39 -8.01 1.72 -15.49
C THR A 39 -9.16 2.61 -15.95
N GLU A 40 -8.95 3.93 -16.09
CA GLU A 40 -9.99 4.84 -16.56
C GLU A 40 -10.53 4.47 -17.95
N LYS A 41 -9.65 4.02 -18.82
CA LYS A 41 -9.99 3.65 -20.21
C LYS A 41 -10.11 2.14 -20.41
N SER A 42 -10.12 1.37 -19.35
CA SER A 42 -10.33 -0.07 -19.45
C SER A 42 -11.71 -0.37 -20.01
N PRO A 43 -11.88 -1.48 -20.76
CA PRO A 43 -13.19 -1.82 -21.32
C PRO A 43 -14.26 -1.90 -20.22
N LYS A 44 -15.40 -1.28 -20.47
CA LYS A 44 -16.50 -1.20 -19.49
C LYS A 44 -16.98 -2.56 -19.01
N LYS A 45 -16.86 -3.58 -19.83
CA LYS A 45 -17.24 -4.96 -19.47
C LYS A 45 -16.45 -5.52 -18.29
N TYR A 46 -15.26 -4.94 -18.02
CA TYR A 46 -14.40 -5.39 -16.93
C TYR A 46 -14.49 -4.56 -15.67
N LYS A 47 -15.39 -3.57 -15.64
CA LYS A 47 -15.49 -2.66 -14.49
C LYS A 47 -15.69 -3.41 -13.17
N ALA A 48 -16.73 -4.25 -13.10
CA ALA A 48 -17.02 -4.98 -11.86
C ALA A 48 -16.05 -6.12 -11.60
N THR A 49 -15.60 -6.80 -12.65
CA THR A 49 -14.75 -7.98 -12.53
C THR A 49 -13.32 -7.62 -12.12
N PHE A 50 -12.75 -6.57 -12.70
CA PHE A 50 -11.35 -6.24 -12.48
C PHE A 50 -11.14 -4.82 -11.94
N VAL A 51 -11.67 -3.80 -12.62
CA VAL A 51 -11.34 -2.41 -12.31
C VAL A 51 -11.67 -2.05 -10.86
N ASP A 52 -12.91 -2.29 -10.45
CA ASP A 52 -13.35 -1.98 -9.09
C ASP A 52 -12.57 -2.78 -8.05
N LYS A 53 -12.31 -4.05 -8.32
CA LYS A 53 -11.56 -4.91 -7.40
C LYS A 53 -10.11 -4.50 -7.25
N LEU A 54 -9.45 -4.14 -8.37
CA LEU A 54 -8.07 -3.64 -8.31
C LEU A 54 -7.98 -2.40 -7.42
N ARG A 55 -8.88 -1.45 -7.63
CA ARG A 55 -8.92 -0.22 -6.84
C ARG A 55 -9.23 -0.50 -5.37
N ASN A 56 -10.24 -1.34 -5.11
CA ASN A 56 -10.69 -1.63 -3.75
C ASN A 56 -9.65 -2.39 -2.94
N LEU A 57 -8.86 -3.26 -3.55
CA LEU A 57 -7.77 -3.94 -2.85
C LEU A 57 -6.72 -2.97 -2.33
N ILE A 58 -6.39 -1.94 -3.13
CA ILE A 58 -5.42 -0.92 -2.70
C ILE A 58 -6.02 -0.08 -1.57
N ILE A 59 -7.29 0.30 -1.70
CA ILE A 59 -8.01 1.06 -0.67
C ILE A 59 -8.07 0.25 0.63
N SER A 60 -8.35 -1.04 0.54
CA SER A 60 -8.36 -1.95 1.70
C SER A 60 -6.98 -2.04 2.35
N ALA A 61 -5.94 -2.21 1.55
CA ALA A 61 -4.56 -2.25 2.05
C ALA A 61 -4.23 -0.95 2.79
N ASN A 62 -4.57 0.19 2.21
CA ASN A 62 -4.34 1.48 2.84
C ASN A 62 -5.06 1.60 4.18
N GLY A 63 -6.32 1.17 4.24
CA GLY A 63 -7.10 1.18 5.48
C GLY A 63 -6.47 0.31 6.56
N ASN A 64 -6.00 -0.88 6.19
CA ASN A 64 -5.32 -1.77 7.13
C ASN A 64 -3.99 -1.19 7.62
N LEU A 65 -3.25 -0.53 6.75
CA LEU A 65 -2.00 0.15 7.13
C LEU A 65 -2.27 1.29 8.11
N ILE A 66 -3.33 2.07 7.88
CA ILE A 66 -3.73 3.14 8.80
C ILE A 66 -4.08 2.55 10.17
N ARG A 67 -4.88 1.49 10.21
CA ARG A 67 -5.25 0.83 11.46
C ARG A 67 -4.04 0.29 12.19
N ALA A 68 -3.11 -0.33 11.46
CA ALA A 68 -1.86 -0.81 12.05
C ALA A 68 -1.07 0.34 12.69
N ASN A 69 -0.97 1.47 11.98
CA ASN A 69 -0.22 2.61 12.47
C ASN A 69 -0.85 3.26 13.71
N LEU A 70 -2.16 3.11 13.88
CA LEU A 70 -2.87 3.61 15.05
C LEU A 70 -2.73 2.70 16.28
N CYS A 71 -2.33 1.46 16.10
CA CYS A 71 -2.13 0.53 17.23
C CYS A 71 -0.85 0.87 17.97
N ARG A 72 -0.93 0.90 19.28
CA ARG A 72 0.21 1.19 20.17
C ARG A 72 1.19 0.02 20.16
N THR A 73 2.44 0.32 20.47
CA THR A 73 3.52 -0.69 20.51
C THR A 73 3.94 -1.07 21.92
N ASP A 74 3.39 -0.38 22.93
CA ASP A 74 3.76 -0.56 24.35
C ASP A 74 2.97 -1.68 25.07
N ASP A 75 1.98 -2.25 24.41
CA ASP A 75 1.08 -3.26 24.97
C ASP A 75 1.09 -4.48 24.04
N GLU A 76 1.28 -5.66 24.62
CA GLU A 76 1.33 -6.93 23.86
C GLU A 76 0.08 -7.16 23.02
N LYS A 77 -1.10 -6.90 23.57
CA LYS A 77 -2.37 -7.04 22.86
C LYS A 77 -2.43 -6.11 21.64
N ARG A 78 -2.00 -4.86 21.83
CA ARG A 78 -1.98 -3.86 20.76
C ARG A 78 -0.95 -4.20 19.68
N ARG A 79 0.20 -4.74 20.10
CA ARG A 79 1.20 -5.20 19.13
C ARG A 79 0.68 -6.33 18.25
N LEU A 80 -0.12 -7.22 18.83
CA LEU A 80 -0.74 -8.33 18.07
C LEU A 80 -1.77 -7.79 17.09
N GLU A 81 -2.62 -6.85 17.52
CA GLU A 81 -3.60 -6.21 16.65
C GLU A 81 -2.92 -5.49 15.49
N ARG A 82 -1.85 -4.75 15.78
CA ARG A 82 -1.03 -4.07 14.78
C ARG A 82 -0.48 -5.05 13.74
N LYS A 83 0.08 -6.15 14.19
CA LYS A 83 0.61 -7.19 13.32
C LYS A 83 -0.49 -7.80 12.44
N ASN A 84 -1.67 -8.02 13.00
CA ASN A 84 -2.79 -8.58 12.24
C ASN A 84 -3.24 -7.64 11.12
N TYR A 85 -3.28 -6.32 11.36
CA TYR A 85 -3.60 -5.35 10.31
C TYR A 85 -2.52 -5.32 9.24
N GLN A 86 -1.24 -5.42 9.63
CA GLN A 86 -0.14 -5.49 8.67
C GLN A 86 -0.26 -6.75 7.79
N ILE A 87 -0.61 -7.88 8.37
CA ILE A 87 -0.81 -9.14 7.64
C ILE A 87 -1.96 -9.01 6.65
N GLN A 88 -3.06 -8.38 7.06
CA GLN A 88 -4.21 -8.15 6.18
C GLN A 88 -3.83 -7.25 5.00
N ALA A 89 -3.08 -6.17 5.26
CA ALA A 89 -2.59 -5.30 4.20
C ALA A 89 -1.68 -6.06 3.24
N TYR A 90 -0.80 -6.89 3.76
CA TYR A 90 0.08 -7.72 2.94
C TYR A 90 -0.74 -8.66 2.06
N GLY A 91 -1.77 -9.28 2.63
CA GLY A 91 -2.68 -10.15 1.88
C GLY A 91 -3.41 -9.42 0.76
N ASP A 92 -3.91 -8.19 1.04
CA ASP A 92 -4.55 -7.35 0.02
C ASP A 92 -3.60 -7.07 -1.15
N LEU A 93 -2.34 -6.75 -0.84
CA LEU A 93 -1.34 -6.45 -1.87
C LEU A 93 -0.96 -7.70 -2.66
N LYS A 94 -0.86 -8.86 -2.02
CA LYS A 94 -0.59 -10.12 -2.71
C LYS A 94 -1.76 -10.52 -3.60
N GLU A 95 -2.98 -10.30 -3.17
CA GLU A 95 -4.16 -10.54 -4.00
C GLU A 95 -4.18 -9.60 -5.20
N LEU A 96 -3.78 -8.34 -4.99
CA LEU A 96 -3.64 -7.36 -6.08
C LEU A 96 -2.63 -7.82 -7.13
N GLU A 97 -1.53 -8.41 -6.69
CA GLU A 97 -0.51 -8.96 -7.59
C GLU A 97 -1.11 -10.00 -8.53
N SER A 98 -1.84 -10.95 -7.97
CA SER A 98 -2.52 -12.00 -8.74
C SER A 98 -3.58 -11.41 -9.68
N LEU A 99 -4.41 -10.52 -9.17
CA LEU A 99 -5.50 -9.94 -9.92
C LEU A 99 -5.00 -9.05 -11.07
N SER A 100 -3.89 -8.34 -10.85
CA SER A 100 -3.27 -7.52 -11.91
C SER A 100 -2.81 -8.38 -13.08
N PHE A 101 -2.23 -9.54 -12.79
CA PHE A 101 -1.80 -10.47 -13.82
C PHE A 101 -3.00 -11.01 -14.60
N LEU A 102 -4.07 -11.40 -13.89
CA LEU A 102 -5.30 -11.87 -14.54
C LEU A 102 -5.93 -10.77 -15.40
N SER A 103 -5.88 -9.53 -14.94
CA SER A 103 -6.38 -8.36 -15.69
C SER A 103 -5.60 -8.16 -16.99
N LEU A 104 -4.30 -8.38 -16.93
CA LEU A 104 -3.43 -8.33 -18.12
C LEU A 104 -3.80 -9.43 -19.11
N GLU A 105 -3.95 -10.65 -18.62
CA GLU A 105 -4.31 -11.79 -19.47
C GLU A 105 -5.65 -11.60 -20.18
N CYS A 106 -6.62 -11.00 -19.49
CA CYS A 106 -7.94 -10.71 -20.05
C CYS A 106 -7.98 -9.44 -20.89
N LYS A 107 -6.84 -8.74 -21.02
CA LYS A 107 -6.71 -7.50 -21.79
C LYS A 107 -7.53 -6.34 -21.20
N CYS A 108 -7.75 -6.38 -19.90
CA CYS A 108 -8.36 -5.27 -19.16
C CYS A 108 -7.38 -4.11 -19.01
N ILE A 109 -6.09 -4.43 -18.81
CA ILE A 109 -5.00 -3.46 -18.72
C ILE A 109 -3.93 -3.79 -19.75
N LEU A 110 -3.12 -2.79 -20.09
CA LEU A 110 -2.03 -2.92 -21.06
C LEU A 110 -0.75 -3.44 -20.40
N PRO A 111 0.15 -4.08 -21.17
CA PRO A 111 1.42 -4.61 -20.61
C PRO A 111 2.23 -3.55 -19.85
N LYS A 112 2.32 -2.32 -20.36
CA LYS A 112 3.06 -1.25 -19.67
C LYS A 112 2.40 -0.84 -18.37
N GLN A 113 1.08 -0.87 -18.33
CA GLN A 113 0.32 -0.57 -17.12
C GLN A 113 0.54 -1.64 -16.06
N TYR A 114 0.50 -2.90 -16.47
CA TYR A 114 0.82 -4.02 -15.58
C TYR A 114 2.23 -3.90 -15.02
N GLU A 115 3.20 -3.59 -15.87
CA GLU A 115 4.59 -3.43 -15.47
C GLU A 115 4.73 -2.34 -14.39
N GLN A 116 4.11 -1.18 -14.61
CA GLN A 116 4.19 -0.07 -13.65
C GLN A 116 3.49 -0.41 -12.33
N ILE A 117 2.32 -1.05 -12.40
CA ILE A 117 1.63 -1.52 -11.20
C ILE A 117 2.54 -2.50 -10.44
N SER A 118 3.17 -3.43 -11.14
CA SER A 118 4.06 -4.43 -10.53
C SER A 118 5.25 -3.80 -9.83
N ILE A 119 5.85 -2.76 -10.43
CA ILE A 119 6.98 -2.04 -9.83
C ILE A 119 6.55 -1.40 -8.50
N LEU A 120 5.46 -0.64 -8.51
CA LEU A 120 4.94 0.04 -7.31
C LEU A 120 4.49 -0.97 -6.26
N LEU A 121 3.85 -2.03 -6.68
CA LEU A 121 3.37 -3.08 -5.78
C LEU A 121 4.53 -3.81 -5.10
N SER A 122 5.58 -4.15 -5.85
CA SER A 122 6.77 -4.80 -5.30
C SER A 122 7.44 -3.90 -4.27
N GLU A 123 7.53 -2.60 -4.55
CA GLU A 123 8.09 -1.64 -3.60
C GLU A 123 7.27 -1.58 -2.32
N ALA A 124 5.93 -1.54 -2.45
CA ALA A 124 5.03 -1.54 -1.29
C ALA A 124 5.19 -2.80 -0.44
N LEU A 125 5.27 -3.96 -1.07
CA LEU A 125 5.45 -5.23 -0.37
C LEU A 125 6.78 -5.30 0.38
N ILE A 126 7.86 -4.84 -0.24
CA ILE A 126 9.18 -4.80 0.38
C ILE A 126 9.17 -3.88 1.61
N LEU A 127 8.59 -2.69 1.47
CA LEU A 127 8.52 -1.72 2.56
C LEU A 127 7.64 -2.22 3.71
N LEU A 128 6.51 -2.85 3.41
CA LEU A 128 5.63 -3.41 4.43
C LEU A 128 6.33 -4.55 5.18
N ALA A 129 6.98 -5.45 4.46
CA ALA A 129 7.75 -6.52 5.08
C ALA A 129 8.86 -5.96 5.98
N GLY A 130 9.52 -4.88 5.55
CA GLY A 130 10.52 -4.18 6.34
C GLY A 130 9.95 -3.61 7.63
N TRP A 131 8.77 -3.00 7.56
CA TRP A 131 8.07 -2.46 8.72
C TRP A 131 7.73 -3.59 9.71
N MET A 132 7.19 -4.71 9.21
CA MET A 132 6.86 -5.86 10.04
C MET A 132 8.09 -6.42 10.76
N ARG A 133 9.23 -6.51 10.06
CA ARG A 133 10.49 -6.96 10.67
C ARG A 133 10.98 -5.98 11.73
N SER A 134 10.88 -4.68 11.47
CA SER A 134 11.26 -3.65 12.41
C SER A 134 10.46 -3.76 13.71
N ASP A 135 9.14 -3.95 13.59
CA ASP A 135 8.27 -4.15 14.75
C ASP A 135 8.65 -5.42 15.53
N ALA A 136 8.93 -6.52 14.84
CA ALA A 136 9.32 -7.77 15.46
C ALA A 136 10.65 -7.64 16.23
N ASN A 137 11.59 -6.89 15.68
CA ASN A 137 12.89 -6.67 16.31
C ASN A 137 12.78 -5.82 17.58
N ARG A 138 11.85 -4.86 17.62
CA ARG A 138 11.61 -4.04 18.82
C ARG A 138 11.17 -4.87 20.01
N VAL A 139 10.41 -5.92 19.78
CA VAL A 139 9.90 -6.79 20.85
C VAL A 139 11.02 -7.60 21.50
N LYS A 140 12.09 -7.88 20.75
CA LYS A 140 13.23 -8.66 21.25
C LYS A 140 14.22 -7.83 22.08
N GLU A 141 14.12 -6.52 22.01
CA GLU A 141 14.91 -5.58 22.79
C GLU A 141 14.23 -5.33 24.15
#